data_c4f6d676ab76e817ae7a3e4ced4b2b1a
#
_entry.id   c4f6d676ab76e817ae7a3e4ced4b2b1a
#
_cell.length_a   1.000
_cell.length_b   1.000
_cell.length_c   1.000
_cell.angle_alpha   90.00
_cell.angle_beta   90.00
_cell.angle_gamma   90.00
#
_symmetry.space_group_name_H-M   'P 1'
#
loop_
_entity.id
_entity.type
_entity.pdbx_description
1 polymer ?
#
loop_
_entity_poly.entity_id
_entity_poly.type
_entity_poly.pdbx_seq_one_letter_code
_entity_poly.pdbx_strand_id
1 'polypeptide(L)'
;KKTIEEDVEFVCELKFDGVSISLTYENGLFVKAVTRGDGTQGDDVTTNIKTIRNIPLRLKGDYPDFFEMRGEVIMPHSSFNSINAEREDLGLQPFANPRNAAAGTIKLQDSKEVAKRKLDQYCYFMMMDDDKMIFNTHYESLAAAKQWGFNVSNFMAICKNVEDIEDFINYWDEKRKELPFDIDGIVIKVNDFKQREILGFTAKSPRWAIAYKFKAEEAHTQLLSVDFQVGRHGTITPVAN
;
A
#
# COMPACT_ATOMS: atom_id res chain seq x y z
N LYS A 1 -4.20 -27.37 -14.81
CA LYS A 1 -4.78 -26.03 -14.64
C LYS A 1 -5.97 -26.20 -13.71
N LYS A 2 -5.96 -25.54 -12.54
CA LYS A 2 -7.18 -25.39 -11.75
C LYS A 2 -8.05 -24.38 -12.50
N THR A 3 -9.22 -24.77 -12.91
CA THR A 3 -10.18 -23.94 -13.65
C THR A 3 -11.34 -23.68 -12.69
N ILE A 4 -11.76 -22.42 -12.57
CA ILE A 4 -13.01 -22.06 -11.91
C ILE A 4 -14.10 -22.20 -12.95
N GLU A 5 -15.16 -22.93 -12.61
CA GLU A 5 -16.30 -23.21 -13.51
C GLU A 5 -17.41 -22.15 -13.36
N GLU A 6 -17.35 -21.35 -12.31
CA GLU A 6 -18.32 -20.31 -11.99
C GLU A 6 -17.85 -18.94 -12.52
N ASP A 7 -18.76 -18.00 -12.62
CA ASP A 7 -18.44 -16.61 -12.95
C ASP A 7 -17.49 -16.00 -11.91
N VAL A 8 -16.48 -15.31 -12.36
CA VAL A 8 -15.47 -14.69 -11.50
C VAL A 8 -15.67 -13.18 -11.48
N GLU A 9 -15.92 -12.65 -10.30
CA GLU A 9 -15.88 -11.21 -10.07
C GLU A 9 -14.50 -10.78 -9.58
N PHE A 10 -14.07 -9.59 -10.00
CA PHE A 10 -12.82 -8.98 -9.57
C PHE A 10 -13.08 -7.71 -8.77
N VAL A 11 -12.19 -7.41 -7.84
CA VAL A 11 -12.10 -6.08 -7.22
C VAL A 11 -10.86 -5.40 -7.77
N CYS A 12 -11.05 -4.23 -8.40
CA CYS A 12 -10.00 -3.36 -8.86
C CYS A 12 -9.76 -2.26 -7.82
N GLU A 13 -8.51 -2.07 -7.42
CA GLU A 13 -8.10 -1.12 -6.40
C GLU A 13 -6.91 -0.30 -6.88
N LEU A 14 -6.76 0.93 -6.36
CA LEU A 14 -5.57 1.73 -6.62
C LEU A 14 -4.34 1.07 -6.01
N LYS A 15 -3.26 1.02 -6.76
CA LYS A 15 -1.96 0.59 -6.27
C LYS A 15 -1.22 1.80 -5.69
N PHE A 16 -1.40 2.01 -4.39
CA PHE A 16 -0.75 3.11 -3.68
C PHE A 16 0.77 2.98 -3.75
N ASP A 17 1.45 4.09 -3.98
CA ASP A 17 2.91 4.16 -3.98
C ASP A 17 3.43 4.68 -2.63
N GLY A 18 3.69 3.74 -1.73
CA GLY A 18 4.07 4.03 -0.36
C GLY A 18 4.89 2.92 0.29
N VAL A 19 4.63 2.67 1.55
CA VAL A 19 5.29 1.67 2.38
C VAL A 19 4.26 0.70 2.94
N SER A 20 4.40 -0.57 2.58
CA SER A 20 3.50 -1.61 3.06
C SER A 20 3.68 -1.84 4.57
N ILE A 21 2.53 -1.94 5.25
CA ILE A 21 2.43 -2.11 6.70
C ILE A 21 1.41 -3.20 7.04
N SER A 22 1.68 -4.01 8.07
CA SER A 22 0.71 -4.88 8.73
C SER A 22 0.37 -4.30 10.09
N LEU A 23 -0.93 -4.17 10.37
CA LEU A 23 -1.49 -3.66 11.61
C LEU A 23 -2.21 -4.79 12.33
N THR A 24 -1.79 -5.14 13.52
CA THR A 24 -2.41 -6.19 14.35
C THR A 24 -3.42 -5.57 15.29
N TYR A 25 -4.61 -6.16 15.33
CA TYR A 25 -5.69 -5.80 16.26
C TYR A 25 -6.09 -6.99 17.11
N GLU A 26 -6.23 -6.74 18.42
CA GLU A 26 -6.71 -7.70 19.42
C GLU A 26 -7.83 -7.07 20.22
N ASN A 27 -8.98 -7.73 20.31
CA ASN A 27 -10.17 -7.24 21.03
C ASN A 27 -10.52 -5.78 20.67
N GLY A 28 -10.40 -5.45 19.38
CA GLY A 28 -10.67 -4.12 18.85
C GLY A 28 -9.65 -3.04 19.19
N LEU A 29 -8.51 -3.39 19.78
CA LEU A 29 -7.42 -2.47 20.08
C LEU A 29 -6.26 -2.65 19.10
N PHE A 30 -5.70 -1.54 18.64
CA PHE A 30 -4.47 -1.54 17.87
C PHE A 30 -3.29 -1.95 18.76
N VAL A 31 -2.66 -3.08 18.45
CA VAL A 31 -1.58 -3.67 19.26
C VAL A 31 -0.21 -3.42 18.63
N LYS A 32 -0.06 -3.71 17.34
CA LYS A 32 1.25 -3.74 16.69
C LYS A 32 1.20 -3.29 15.24
N ALA A 33 2.28 -2.64 14.78
CA ALA A 33 2.53 -2.36 13.37
C ALA A 33 3.93 -2.80 12.96
N VAL A 34 4.01 -3.54 11.84
CA VAL A 34 5.27 -4.07 11.31
C VAL A 34 5.38 -3.75 9.82
N THR A 35 6.55 -3.28 9.38
CA THR A 35 6.85 -3.10 7.96
C THR A 35 6.96 -4.46 7.26
N ARG A 36 6.79 -4.49 5.93
CA ARG A 36 6.93 -5.73 5.15
C ARG A 36 8.32 -6.36 5.26
N GLY A 37 9.38 -5.55 5.48
CA GLY A 37 10.75 -6.02 5.49
C GLY A 37 11.13 -6.83 4.26
N ASP A 38 11.75 -7.99 4.49
CA ASP A 38 12.11 -8.96 3.44
C ASP A 38 10.97 -9.97 3.11
N GLY A 39 9.82 -9.83 3.78
CA GLY A 39 8.66 -10.72 3.68
C GLY A 39 8.52 -11.71 4.84
N THR A 40 9.57 -11.91 5.63
CA THR A 40 9.60 -12.76 6.83
C THR A 40 9.88 -11.96 8.10
N GLN A 41 10.73 -10.95 8.01
CA GLN A 41 11.09 -10.07 9.12
C GLN A 41 10.92 -8.62 8.70
N GLY A 42 10.22 -7.83 9.54
CA GLY A 42 10.00 -6.41 9.35
C GLY A 42 10.32 -5.63 10.62
N ASP A 43 10.50 -4.32 10.47
CA ASP A 43 10.74 -3.41 11.60
C ASP A 43 9.44 -3.19 12.36
N ASP A 44 9.49 -3.25 13.68
CA ASP A 44 8.40 -2.79 14.55
C ASP A 44 8.39 -1.24 14.55
N VAL A 45 7.31 -0.69 14.01
CA VAL A 45 7.11 0.76 13.88
C VAL A 45 5.85 1.22 14.63
N THR A 46 5.37 0.42 15.57
CA THR A 46 4.11 0.63 16.29
C THR A 46 3.97 2.04 16.86
N THR A 47 5.01 2.53 17.56
CA THR A 47 4.98 3.86 18.19
C THR A 47 4.81 4.97 17.15
N ASN A 48 5.48 4.86 16.02
CA ASN A 48 5.40 5.83 14.93
C ASN A 48 4.05 5.77 14.21
N ILE A 49 3.57 4.57 13.95
CA ILE A 49 2.29 4.36 13.26
C ILE A 49 1.10 4.85 14.10
N LYS A 50 1.17 4.81 15.43
CA LYS A 50 0.15 5.40 16.32
C LYS A 50 -0.03 6.91 16.13
N THR A 51 0.91 7.60 15.50
CA THR A 51 0.80 9.04 15.21
C THR A 51 -0.01 9.35 13.95
N ILE A 52 -0.27 8.35 13.10
CA ILE A 52 -1.05 8.51 11.87
C ILE A 52 -2.54 8.58 12.22
N ARG A 53 -3.16 9.72 11.92
CA ARG A 53 -4.50 10.07 12.43
C ARG A 53 -5.64 9.21 11.89
N ASN A 54 -5.49 8.66 10.69
CA ASN A 54 -6.52 7.83 10.04
C ASN A 54 -6.37 6.33 10.35
N ILE A 55 -5.51 5.97 11.31
CA ILE A 55 -5.43 4.61 11.86
C ILE A 55 -6.23 4.56 13.15
N PRO A 56 -7.29 3.75 13.24
CA PRO A 56 -8.08 3.64 14.45
C PRO A 56 -7.29 2.92 15.55
N LEU A 57 -7.07 3.58 16.70
CA LEU A 57 -6.44 2.94 17.86
C LEU A 57 -7.42 2.03 18.60
N ARG A 58 -8.72 2.24 18.43
CA ARG A 58 -9.82 1.41 18.93
C ARG A 58 -10.90 1.33 17.84
N LEU A 59 -11.33 0.13 17.53
CA LEU A 59 -12.36 -0.14 16.54
C LEU A 59 -13.76 0.14 17.10
N LYS A 60 -14.72 0.28 16.17
CA LYS A 60 -16.15 0.51 16.46
C LYS A 60 -16.97 -0.61 15.83
N GLY A 61 -18.10 -0.97 16.46
CA GLY A 61 -19.04 -2.00 15.95
C GLY A 61 -18.59 -3.42 16.27
N ASP A 62 -19.07 -4.38 15.49
CA ASP A 62 -18.74 -5.81 15.63
C ASP A 62 -17.54 -6.15 14.78
N TYR A 63 -16.49 -6.60 15.44
CA TYR A 63 -15.20 -6.96 14.81
C TYR A 63 -14.70 -8.28 15.39
N PRO A 64 -13.82 -9.01 14.65
CA PRO A 64 -13.17 -10.21 15.15
C PRO A 64 -12.24 -9.90 16.33
N ASP A 65 -12.09 -10.86 17.24
CA ASP A 65 -11.19 -10.72 18.40
C ASP A 65 -9.74 -10.52 18.00
N PHE A 66 -9.32 -11.16 16.90
CA PHE A 66 -7.96 -11.06 16.36
C PHE A 66 -7.98 -11.03 14.83
N PHE A 67 -7.27 -10.09 14.25
CA PHE A 67 -6.97 -10.03 12.81
C PHE A 67 -5.79 -9.09 12.52
N GLU A 68 -5.22 -9.23 11.33
CA GLU A 68 -4.26 -8.29 10.78
C GLU A 68 -4.87 -7.52 9.60
N MET A 69 -4.63 -6.21 9.59
CA MET A 69 -5.00 -5.34 8.48
C MET A 69 -3.75 -4.87 7.75
N ARG A 70 -3.62 -5.24 6.48
CA ARG A 70 -2.54 -4.74 5.62
C ARG A 70 -2.98 -3.48 4.90
N GLY A 71 -2.04 -2.57 4.77
CA GLY A 71 -2.24 -1.30 4.10
C GLY A 71 -0.94 -0.70 3.59
N GLU A 72 -1.07 0.47 2.99
CA GLU A 72 0.05 1.28 2.53
C GLU A 72 0.09 2.59 3.30
N VAL A 73 1.24 2.91 3.88
CA VAL A 73 1.51 4.24 4.44
C VAL A 73 2.05 5.11 3.32
N ILE A 74 1.39 6.22 3.08
CA ILE A 74 1.74 7.17 2.04
C ILE A 74 2.08 8.54 2.63
N MET A 75 2.79 9.35 1.87
CA MET A 75 2.98 10.76 2.16
C MET A 75 2.18 11.57 1.13
N PRO A 76 1.11 12.29 1.55
CA PRO A 76 0.38 13.19 0.66
C PRO A 76 1.30 14.25 0.04
N HIS A 77 1.00 14.68 -1.19
CA HIS A 77 1.79 15.69 -1.92
C HIS A 77 1.96 16.98 -1.11
N SER A 78 0.93 17.43 -0.39
CA SER A 78 1.01 18.61 0.47
C SER A 78 2.03 18.47 1.59
N SER A 79 2.10 17.28 2.22
CA SER A 79 3.07 16.97 3.26
C SER A 79 4.49 16.87 2.68
N PHE A 80 4.63 16.22 1.53
CA PHE A 80 5.90 16.07 0.83
C PHE A 80 6.50 17.42 0.44
N ASN A 81 5.69 18.31 -0.14
CA ASN A 81 6.12 19.65 -0.54
C ASN A 81 6.54 20.49 0.70
N SER A 82 5.76 20.40 1.79
CA SER A 82 6.08 21.11 3.04
C SER A 82 7.40 20.66 3.64
N ILE A 83 7.67 19.36 3.68
CA ILE A 83 8.93 18.82 4.22
C ILE A 83 10.11 19.21 3.34
N ASN A 84 9.96 19.16 2.02
CA ASN A 84 11.05 19.52 1.12
C ASN A 84 11.38 21.01 1.20
N ALA A 85 10.38 21.89 1.32
CA ALA A 85 10.61 23.32 1.58
C ALA A 85 11.40 23.54 2.89
N GLU A 86 10.99 22.88 4.00
CA GLU A 86 11.73 22.97 5.26
C GLU A 86 13.19 22.47 5.13
N ARG A 87 13.41 21.39 4.36
CA ARG A 87 14.77 20.87 4.13
C ARG A 87 15.63 21.82 3.33
N GLU A 88 15.06 22.45 2.31
CA GLU A 88 15.75 23.47 1.50
C GLU A 88 16.14 24.68 2.35
N ASP A 89 15.22 25.18 3.20
CA ASP A 89 15.49 26.28 4.14
C ASP A 89 16.63 25.95 5.12
N LEU A 90 16.78 24.66 5.48
CA LEU A 90 17.86 24.17 6.34
C LEU A 90 19.14 23.80 5.55
N GLY A 91 19.19 24.00 4.24
CA GLY A 91 20.32 23.62 3.39
C GLY A 91 20.51 22.11 3.26
N LEU A 92 19.47 21.30 3.52
CA LEU A 92 19.47 19.86 3.39
C LEU A 92 18.95 19.43 2.02
N GLN A 93 19.45 18.33 1.49
CA GLN A 93 18.97 17.80 0.23
C GLN A 93 17.50 17.35 0.33
N PRO A 94 16.59 17.80 -0.57
CA PRO A 94 15.20 17.37 -0.61
C PRO A 94 15.06 15.85 -0.80
N PHE A 95 13.94 15.29 -0.37
CA PHE A 95 13.59 13.91 -0.69
C PHE A 95 13.24 13.78 -2.19
N ALA A 96 13.64 12.68 -2.80
CA ALA A 96 13.44 12.45 -4.23
C ALA A 96 11.97 12.16 -4.60
N ASN A 97 11.21 11.49 -3.72
CA ASN A 97 9.81 11.16 -3.95
C ASN A 97 9.06 10.91 -2.63
N PRO A 98 7.71 10.97 -2.63
CA PRO A 98 6.87 10.76 -1.46
C PRO A 98 7.05 9.38 -0.80
N ARG A 99 7.22 8.32 -1.58
CA ARG A 99 7.45 6.96 -1.08
C ARG A 99 8.70 6.85 -0.23
N ASN A 100 9.83 7.35 -0.71
CA ASN A 100 11.10 7.34 0.03
C ASN A 100 11.02 8.21 1.28
N ALA A 101 10.34 9.36 1.20
CA ALA A 101 10.10 10.23 2.34
C ALA A 101 9.22 9.55 3.40
N ALA A 102 8.16 8.83 3.01
CA ALA A 102 7.33 8.03 3.91
C ALA A 102 8.15 6.91 4.57
N ALA A 103 8.93 6.15 3.78
CA ALA A 103 9.77 5.05 4.27
C ALA A 103 10.80 5.49 5.30
N GLY A 104 11.45 6.62 5.08
CA GLY A 104 12.37 7.20 6.04
C GLY A 104 11.65 7.72 7.29
N THR A 105 10.47 8.29 7.12
CA THR A 105 9.69 8.87 8.21
C THR A 105 9.22 7.82 9.23
N ILE A 106 8.64 6.71 8.78
CA ILE A 106 8.12 5.69 9.71
C ILE A 106 9.20 4.99 10.54
N LYS A 107 10.48 5.18 10.19
CA LYS A 107 11.64 4.61 10.89
C LYS A 107 12.39 5.61 11.77
N LEU A 108 11.90 6.85 11.92
CA LEU A 108 12.49 7.83 12.81
C LEU A 108 12.38 7.39 14.29
N GLN A 109 13.36 7.74 15.08
CA GLN A 109 13.38 7.42 16.52
C GLN A 109 12.39 8.26 17.31
N ASP A 110 12.19 9.52 16.93
CA ASP A 110 11.24 10.43 17.59
C ASP A 110 9.88 10.43 16.88
N SER A 111 8.89 9.85 17.53
CA SER A 111 7.51 9.80 17.02
C SER A 111 6.84 11.17 16.90
N LYS A 112 7.32 12.19 17.63
CA LYS A 112 6.82 13.57 17.47
C LYS A 112 7.20 14.14 16.11
N GLU A 113 8.40 13.82 15.61
CA GLU A 113 8.82 14.19 14.26
C GLU A 113 7.99 13.46 13.20
N VAL A 114 7.66 12.18 13.44
CA VAL A 114 6.74 11.43 12.56
C VAL A 114 5.37 12.12 12.49
N ALA A 115 4.81 12.51 13.64
CA ALA A 115 3.51 13.17 13.73
C ALA A 115 3.44 14.49 12.93
N LYS A 116 4.51 15.25 12.89
CA LYS A 116 4.59 16.52 12.13
C LYS A 116 4.46 16.31 10.62
N ARG A 117 4.91 15.15 10.13
CA ARG A 117 4.96 14.84 8.70
C ARG A 117 3.63 14.39 8.09
N LYS A 118 2.57 14.28 8.91
CA LYS A 118 1.18 14.06 8.49
C LYS A 118 1.03 12.97 7.43
N LEU A 119 1.56 11.78 7.73
CA LEU A 119 1.37 10.60 6.88
C LEU A 119 -0.09 10.16 6.88
N ASP A 120 -0.51 9.52 5.79
CA ASP A 120 -1.77 8.83 5.67
C ASP A 120 -1.56 7.32 5.47
N GLN A 121 -2.60 6.54 5.74
CA GLN A 121 -2.59 5.10 5.54
C GLN A 121 -3.88 4.67 4.84
N TYR A 122 -3.78 3.75 3.87
CA TYR A 122 -4.91 3.12 3.21
C TYR A 122 -4.85 1.61 3.41
N CYS A 123 -5.95 1.03 3.90
CA CYS A 123 -6.11 -0.41 4.04
C CYS A 123 -6.55 -1.04 2.72
N TYR A 124 -5.97 -2.19 2.39
CA TYR A 124 -6.28 -2.92 1.16
C TYR A 124 -6.42 -4.44 1.34
N PHE A 125 -6.16 -4.99 2.51
CA PHE A 125 -6.28 -6.43 2.72
C PHE A 125 -6.43 -6.78 4.20
N MET A 126 -7.43 -7.60 4.52
CA MET A 126 -7.63 -8.17 5.86
C MET A 126 -7.14 -9.62 5.87
N MET A 127 -6.38 -9.98 6.89
CA MET A 127 -5.93 -11.34 7.16
C MET A 127 -6.55 -11.84 8.45
N MET A 128 -7.13 -13.01 8.37
CA MET A 128 -7.64 -13.78 9.49
C MET A 128 -7.18 -15.22 9.32
N ASP A 129 -7.25 -16.01 10.39
CA ASP A 129 -7.08 -17.46 10.27
C ASP A 129 -8.20 -18.02 9.38
N ASP A 130 -7.89 -18.99 8.51
CA ASP A 130 -8.82 -19.47 7.48
C ASP A 130 -10.13 -20.00 8.07
N ASP A 131 -10.06 -20.66 9.25
CA ASP A 131 -11.21 -21.17 10.00
C ASP A 131 -12.04 -20.08 10.73
N LYS A 132 -11.53 -18.84 10.77
CA LYS A 132 -12.17 -17.68 11.38
C LYS A 132 -12.65 -16.63 10.38
N MET A 133 -12.44 -16.87 9.08
CA MET A 133 -12.90 -15.94 8.05
C MET A 133 -14.43 -15.85 8.05
N ILE A 134 -14.93 -14.66 8.38
CA ILE A 134 -16.37 -14.39 8.50
C ILE A 134 -16.98 -13.76 7.24
N PHE A 135 -16.17 -13.45 6.26
CA PHE A 135 -16.58 -12.83 4.99
C PHE A 135 -16.49 -13.82 3.84
N ASN A 136 -17.39 -13.70 2.85
CA ASN A 136 -17.32 -14.48 1.62
C ASN A 136 -16.45 -13.80 0.57
N THR A 137 -16.40 -12.47 0.59
CA THR A 137 -15.73 -11.70 -0.46
C THR A 137 -14.76 -10.66 0.12
N HIS A 138 -13.78 -10.33 -0.69
CA HIS A 138 -12.81 -9.28 -0.38
C HIS A 138 -13.48 -7.91 -0.22
N TYR A 139 -14.45 -7.61 -1.09
CA TYR A 139 -15.18 -6.35 -1.02
C TYR A 139 -15.94 -6.21 0.31
N GLU A 140 -16.63 -7.28 0.75
CA GLU A 140 -17.32 -7.29 2.05
C GLU A 140 -16.36 -7.06 3.22
N SER A 141 -15.19 -7.70 3.20
CA SER A 141 -14.19 -7.55 4.27
C SER A 141 -13.67 -6.10 4.38
N LEU A 142 -13.44 -5.44 3.24
CA LEU A 142 -13.04 -4.02 3.24
C LEU A 142 -14.19 -3.08 3.59
N ALA A 143 -15.42 -3.40 3.19
CA ALA A 143 -16.60 -2.63 3.59
C ALA A 143 -16.83 -2.68 5.10
N ALA A 144 -16.65 -3.85 5.73
CA ALA A 144 -16.70 -4.00 7.19
C ALA A 144 -15.56 -3.23 7.87
N ALA A 145 -14.34 -3.35 7.36
CA ALA A 145 -13.20 -2.60 7.89
C ALA A 145 -13.46 -1.08 7.91
N LYS A 146 -14.09 -0.56 6.85
CA LYS A 146 -14.47 0.86 6.79
C LYS A 146 -15.47 1.23 7.90
N GLN A 147 -16.43 0.36 8.22
CA GLN A 147 -17.38 0.58 9.32
C GLN A 147 -16.68 0.56 10.69
N TRP A 148 -15.62 -0.24 10.85
CA TRP A 148 -14.83 -0.29 12.08
C TRP A 148 -13.92 0.94 12.28
N GLY A 149 -13.80 1.79 11.24
CA GLY A 149 -13.07 3.05 11.29
C GLY A 149 -11.75 3.07 10.51
N PHE A 150 -11.43 2.00 9.76
CA PHE A 150 -10.27 2.02 8.87
C PHE A 150 -10.46 2.93 7.67
N ASN A 151 -9.36 3.53 7.24
CA ASN A 151 -9.33 4.26 6.00
C ASN A 151 -9.18 3.29 4.83
N VAL A 152 -10.32 2.91 4.26
CA VAL A 152 -10.40 2.11 3.03
C VAL A 152 -10.71 3.03 1.86
N SER A 153 -10.02 2.86 0.76
CA SER A 153 -10.20 3.69 -0.44
C SER A 153 -11.65 3.65 -0.95
N ASN A 154 -12.17 4.81 -1.33
CA ASN A 154 -13.43 4.91 -2.05
C ASN A 154 -13.29 4.60 -3.54
N PHE A 155 -12.06 4.45 -4.03
CA PHE A 155 -11.70 4.27 -5.43
C PHE A 155 -11.50 2.80 -5.78
N MET A 156 -12.31 1.90 -5.22
CA MET A 156 -12.35 0.50 -5.59
C MET A 156 -13.65 0.19 -6.34
N ALA A 157 -13.59 -0.74 -7.30
CA ALA A 157 -14.73 -1.17 -8.08
C ALA A 157 -14.80 -2.68 -8.19
N ILE A 158 -16.03 -3.21 -8.24
CA ILE A 158 -16.29 -4.61 -8.63
C ILE A 158 -16.38 -4.64 -10.16
N CYS A 159 -15.57 -5.48 -10.78
CA CYS A 159 -15.51 -5.69 -12.22
C CYS A 159 -15.93 -7.13 -12.53
N LYS A 160 -16.83 -7.33 -13.50
CA LYS A 160 -17.39 -8.64 -13.84
C LYS A 160 -16.75 -9.27 -15.08
N ASN A 161 -16.02 -8.50 -15.85
CA ASN A 161 -15.38 -8.91 -17.09
C ASN A 161 -14.09 -8.11 -17.31
N VAL A 162 -13.39 -8.41 -18.40
CA VAL A 162 -12.13 -7.75 -18.76
C VAL A 162 -12.35 -6.30 -19.18
N GLU A 163 -13.47 -6.03 -19.85
CA GLU A 163 -13.84 -4.69 -20.31
C GLU A 163 -14.01 -3.72 -19.11
N ASP A 164 -14.70 -4.14 -18.04
CA ASP A 164 -14.84 -3.35 -16.82
C ASP A 164 -13.46 -3.04 -16.18
N ILE A 165 -12.53 -4.00 -16.23
CA ILE A 165 -11.17 -3.84 -15.71
C ILE A 165 -10.39 -2.83 -16.56
N GLU A 166 -10.48 -2.93 -17.89
CA GLU A 166 -9.82 -2.01 -18.81
C GLU A 166 -10.35 -0.59 -18.66
N ASP A 167 -11.65 -0.42 -18.52
CA ASP A 167 -12.27 0.89 -18.26
C ASP A 167 -11.77 1.49 -16.96
N PHE A 168 -11.66 0.69 -15.88
CA PHE A 168 -11.11 1.15 -14.61
C PHE A 168 -9.64 1.56 -14.72
N ILE A 169 -8.83 0.79 -15.46
CA ILE A 169 -7.41 1.09 -15.70
C ILE A 169 -7.28 2.41 -16.48
N ASN A 170 -7.99 2.53 -17.60
CA ASN A 170 -7.93 3.71 -18.47
C ASN A 170 -8.38 4.98 -17.73
N TYR A 171 -9.46 4.89 -16.97
CA TYR A 171 -9.93 5.99 -16.13
C TYR A 171 -8.85 6.49 -15.17
N TRP A 172 -8.18 5.57 -14.45
CA TRP A 172 -7.19 5.95 -13.45
C TRP A 172 -5.83 6.32 -14.05
N ASP A 173 -5.48 5.83 -15.23
CA ASP A 173 -4.26 6.28 -15.93
C ASP A 173 -4.33 7.78 -16.27
N GLU A 174 -5.52 8.28 -16.61
CA GLU A 174 -5.76 9.70 -16.83
C GLU A 174 -5.89 10.48 -15.50
N LYS A 175 -6.70 9.97 -14.57
CA LYS A 175 -7.11 10.67 -13.35
C LYS A 175 -6.09 10.62 -12.21
N ARG A 176 -5.09 9.76 -12.25
CA ARG A 176 -4.08 9.65 -11.19
C ARG A 176 -3.37 10.96 -10.85
N LYS A 177 -3.24 11.87 -11.83
CA LYS A 177 -2.60 13.19 -11.64
C LYS A 177 -3.42 14.14 -10.76
N GLU A 178 -4.72 13.89 -10.61
CA GLU A 178 -5.63 14.70 -9.79
C GLU A 178 -5.65 14.23 -8.32
N LEU A 179 -5.04 13.07 -8.01
CA LEU A 179 -4.98 12.54 -6.66
C LEU A 179 -4.00 13.34 -5.79
N PRO A 180 -4.28 13.49 -4.49
CA PRO A 180 -3.37 14.15 -3.56
C PRO A 180 -2.18 13.27 -3.12
N PHE A 181 -2.01 12.09 -3.73
CA PHE A 181 -0.97 11.11 -3.47
C PHE A 181 -0.63 10.31 -4.73
N ASP A 182 0.51 9.63 -4.72
CA ASP A 182 0.97 8.84 -5.86
C ASP A 182 0.36 7.43 -5.87
N ILE A 183 0.06 6.96 -7.08
CA ILE A 183 -0.26 5.56 -7.41
C ILE A 183 0.62 5.12 -8.59
N ASP A 184 1.07 3.86 -8.59
CA ASP A 184 1.89 3.32 -9.67
C ASP A 184 1.15 2.31 -10.56
N GLY A 185 -0.15 2.11 -10.32
CA GLY A 185 -0.96 1.17 -11.08
C GLY A 185 -2.28 0.82 -10.40
N ILE A 186 -2.79 -0.34 -10.77
CA ILE A 186 -4.02 -0.94 -10.26
C ILE A 186 -3.71 -2.35 -9.75
N VAL A 187 -4.36 -2.76 -8.69
CA VAL A 187 -4.35 -4.15 -8.22
C VAL A 187 -5.71 -4.77 -8.50
N ILE A 188 -5.71 -5.86 -9.25
CA ILE A 188 -6.88 -6.62 -9.64
C ILE A 188 -6.86 -7.91 -8.82
N LYS A 189 -7.94 -8.18 -8.08
CA LYS A 189 -8.05 -9.33 -7.19
C LYS A 189 -9.35 -10.07 -7.47
N VAL A 190 -9.32 -11.41 -7.48
CA VAL A 190 -10.55 -12.20 -7.47
C VAL A 190 -11.32 -11.87 -6.20
N ASN A 191 -12.62 -11.59 -6.29
CA ASN A 191 -13.42 -11.11 -5.17
C ASN A 191 -13.75 -12.22 -4.16
N ASP A 192 -14.17 -13.38 -4.63
CA ASP A 192 -14.61 -14.53 -3.81
C ASP A 192 -13.42 -15.25 -3.15
N PHE A 193 -13.48 -15.47 -1.83
CA PHE A 193 -12.39 -16.11 -1.08
C PHE A 193 -12.28 -17.62 -1.37
N LYS A 194 -13.40 -18.33 -1.65
CA LYS A 194 -13.36 -19.75 -2.01
C LYS A 194 -12.68 -19.94 -3.37
N GLN A 195 -12.96 -19.05 -4.33
CA GLN A 195 -12.28 -19.07 -5.61
C GLN A 195 -10.77 -18.79 -5.45
N ARG A 196 -10.37 -17.93 -4.51
CA ARG A 196 -8.94 -17.69 -4.18
C ARG A 196 -8.25 -18.95 -3.64
N GLU A 197 -8.91 -19.73 -2.78
CA GLU A 197 -8.39 -21.01 -2.28
C GLU A 197 -8.19 -22.01 -3.41
N ILE A 198 -9.15 -22.11 -4.36
CA ILE A 198 -9.04 -22.97 -5.53
C ILE A 198 -7.85 -22.56 -6.40
N LEU A 199 -7.65 -21.28 -6.65
CA LEU A 199 -6.54 -20.77 -7.45
C LEU A 199 -5.19 -20.96 -6.75
N GLY A 200 -5.15 -20.73 -5.44
CA GLY A 200 -3.98 -20.90 -4.59
C GLY A 200 -2.84 -19.94 -4.94
N PHE A 201 -1.61 -20.41 -4.67
CA PHE A 201 -0.40 -19.63 -4.79
C PHE A 201 0.60 -20.27 -5.74
N THR A 202 1.49 -19.45 -6.30
CA THR A 202 2.78 -19.88 -6.83
C THR A 202 3.82 -19.87 -5.71
N ALA A 203 5.06 -20.24 -5.98
CA ALA A 203 6.15 -20.14 -5.01
C ALA A 203 6.41 -18.68 -4.54
N LYS A 204 5.99 -17.67 -5.31
CA LYS A 204 6.33 -16.27 -5.06
C LYS A 204 5.12 -15.32 -4.93
N SER A 205 3.95 -15.71 -5.42
CA SER A 205 2.80 -14.82 -5.52
C SER A 205 1.46 -15.56 -5.52
N PRO A 206 0.38 -14.91 -5.09
CA PRO A 206 -0.96 -15.45 -5.25
C PRO A 206 -1.33 -15.55 -6.75
N ARG A 207 -2.16 -16.53 -7.11
CA ARG A 207 -2.71 -16.68 -8.48
C ARG A 207 -3.99 -15.89 -8.68
N TRP A 208 -4.58 -15.40 -7.61
CA TRP A 208 -5.83 -14.67 -7.56
C TRP A 208 -5.67 -13.15 -7.54
N ALA A 209 -4.44 -12.64 -7.61
CA ALA A 209 -4.18 -11.20 -7.66
C ALA A 209 -3.07 -10.88 -8.68
N ILE A 210 -3.26 -9.80 -9.40
CA ILE A 210 -2.28 -9.24 -10.34
C ILE A 210 -2.20 -7.73 -10.18
N ALA A 211 -0.99 -7.19 -10.31
CA ALA A 211 -0.78 -5.75 -10.38
C ALA A 211 -0.55 -5.34 -11.84
N TYR A 212 -1.37 -4.42 -12.31
CA TYR A 212 -1.14 -3.69 -13.55
C TYR A 212 -0.42 -2.39 -13.20
N LYS A 213 0.75 -2.15 -13.79
CA LYS A 213 1.49 -0.90 -13.60
C LYS A 213 1.25 0.03 -14.78
N PHE A 214 0.96 1.29 -14.48
CA PHE A 214 0.88 2.32 -15.50
C PHE A 214 2.22 2.46 -16.22
N LYS A 215 2.16 2.89 -17.47
CA LYS A 215 3.35 3.19 -18.24
C LYS A 215 4.13 4.30 -17.52
N ALA A 216 5.44 4.07 -17.32
CA ALA A 216 6.31 5.10 -16.76
C ALA A 216 6.37 6.31 -17.71
N GLU A 217 6.48 7.51 -17.13
CA GLU A 217 6.77 8.69 -17.93
C GLU A 217 8.19 8.58 -18.49
N GLU A 218 8.32 8.73 -19.79
CA GLU A 218 9.61 8.70 -20.49
C GLU A 218 10.07 10.14 -20.71
N ALA A 219 11.31 10.42 -20.32
CA ALA A 219 11.96 11.69 -20.62
C ALA A 219 13.25 11.42 -21.41
N HIS A 220 13.43 12.15 -22.49
CA HIS A 220 14.68 12.08 -23.24
C HIS A 220 15.69 13.07 -22.65
N THR A 221 16.90 12.58 -22.38
CA THR A 221 18.02 13.40 -21.92
C THR A 221 19.30 12.98 -22.64
N GLN A 222 20.34 13.80 -22.55
CA GLN A 222 21.65 13.47 -23.06
C GLN A 222 22.52 12.90 -21.92
N LEU A 223 23.03 11.69 -22.10
CA LEU A 223 24.01 11.11 -21.18
C LEU A 223 25.32 11.86 -21.31
N LEU A 224 25.79 12.49 -20.25
CA LEU A 224 27.06 13.24 -20.21
C LEU A 224 28.22 12.37 -19.73
N SER A 225 27.99 11.57 -18.70
CA SER A 225 28.99 10.67 -18.13
C SER A 225 28.32 9.53 -17.36
N VAL A 226 29.10 8.51 -17.03
CA VAL A 226 28.68 7.40 -16.15
C VAL A 226 29.70 7.28 -15.03
N ASP A 227 29.24 7.45 -13.79
CA ASP A 227 30.02 7.20 -12.58
C ASP A 227 29.71 5.82 -12.01
N PHE A 228 30.65 5.24 -11.29
CA PHE A 228 30.49 3.96 -10.63
C PHE A 228 30.54 4.16 -9.11
N GLN A 229 29.41 3.90 -8.45
CA GLN A 229 29.30 4.00 -7.00
C GLN A 229 29.37 2.61 -6.37
N VAL A 230 30.10 2.50 -5.26
CA VAL A 230 30.22 1.26 -4.49
C VAL A 230 29.23 1.30 -3.33
N GLY A 231 28.26 0.40 -3.34
CA GLY A 231 27.30 0.23 -2.26
C GLY A 231 27.92 -0.40 -1.01
N ARG A 232 27.19 -0.33 0.11
CA ARG A 232 27.58 -0.86 1.42
C ARG A 232 28.04 -2.33 1.40
N HIS A 233 27.52 -3.13 0.49
CA HIS A 233 27.84 -4.55 0.34
C HIS A 233 28.84 -4.84 -0.81
N GLY A 234 29.55 -3.82 -1.29
CA GLY A 234 30.52 -3.96 -2.37
C GLY A 234 29.89 -4.04 -3.78
N THR A 235 28.59 -3.90 -3.92
CA THR A 235 27.92 -3.86 -5.22
C THR A 235 28.28 -2.57 -5.94
N ILE A 236 28.75 -2.67 -7.19
CA ILE A 236 29.05 -1.52 -8.04
C ILE A 236 27.80 -1.18 -8.84
N THR A 237 27.32 0.05 -8.70
CA THR A 237 26.14 0.57 -9.41
C THR A 237 26.57 1.67 -10.38
N PRO A 238 26.30 1.54 -11.69
CA PRO A 238 26.51 2.64 -12.62
C PRO A 238 25.46 3.73 -12.40
N VAL A 239 25.89 4.98 -12.38
CA VAL A 239 25.05 6.19 -12.24
C VAL A 239 25.26 7.04 -13.47
N ALA A 240 24.17 7.30 -14.18
CA ALA A 240 24.16 8.18 -15.36
C ALA A 240 24.03 9.65 -14.90
N ASN A 241 24.87 10.52 -15.48
CA ASN A 241 24.85 11.97 -15.28
C ASN A 241 24.48 12.68 -16.57
#